data_0f67885ebc1702230ed29677264bbea7
#
_entry.id   0f67885ebc1702230ed29677264bbea7
#
_cell.length_a   1.000
_cell.length_b   1.000
_cell.length_c   1.000
_cell.angle_alpha   90.00
_cell.angle_beta   90.00
_cell.angle_gamma   90.00
#
_symmetry.space_group_name_H-M   'P 1'
#
loop_
_entity.id
_entity.type
_entity.pdbx_description
1 polymer ?
#
loop_
_entity_poly.entity_id
_entity_poly.type
_entity_poly.pdbx_seq_one_letter_code
_entity_poly.pdbx_strand_id
1 'polypeptide(L)' 'MGMERNLLLKEIKRLLRRATDADLDLIWRFMRTLIA' A
#
# COMPACT_ATOMS: atom_id res chain seq x y z
N MET A 1 -7.16 3.49 -15.10
CA MET A 1 -6.25 4.15 -14.18
C MET A 1 -5.10 4.78 -14.92
N GLY A 2 -4.69 5.98 -14.53
CA GLY A 2 -3.68 6.73 -15.27
C GLY A 2 -2.23 6.44 -14.90
N MET A 3 -1.96 5.63 -13.87
CA MET A 3 -0.60 5.38 -13.40
C MET A 3 -0.13 3.99 -13.82
N GLU A 4 1.10 3.94 -14.31
CA GLU A 4 1.70 2.65 -14.59
C GLU A 4 2.09 1.93 -13.29
N ARG A 5 2.32 0.62 -13.39
CA ARG A 5 2.61 -0.24 -12.25
C ARG A 5 3.82 0.21 -11.43
N ASN A 6 4.92 0.55 -12.10
CA ASN A 6 6.15 0.94 -11.40
C ASN A 6 5.96 2.23 -10.61
N LEU A 7 5.25 3.17 -11.17
CA LEU A 7 4.95 4.43 -10.49
C LEU A 7 4.03 4.21 -9.29
N LEU A 8 3.01 3.36 -9.45
CA LEU A 8 2.12 2.99 -8.34
C LEU A 8 2.90 2.37 -7.18
N LEU A 9 3.78 1.41 -7.49
CA LEU A 9 4.60 0.76 -6.47
C LEU A 9 5.49 1.75 -5.74
N LYS A 10 6.10 2.67 -6.47
CA LYS A 10 6.96 3.70 -5.89
C LYS A 10 6.17 4.59 -4.92
N GLU A 11 4.98 5.03 -5.33
CA GLU A 11 4.13 5.89 -4.51
C GLU A 11 3.60 5.16 -3.28
N ILE A 12 3.22 3.91 -3.43
CA ILE A 12 2.76 3.08 -2.31
C ILE A 12 3.89 2.92 -1.28
N LYS A 13 5.09 2.62 -1.72
CA LYS A 13 6.25 2.50 -0.82
C LYS A 13 6.50 3.79 -0.06
N ARG A 14 6.38 4.92 -0.73
CA ARG A 14 6.56 6.22 -0.11
C ARG A 14 5.54 6.47 1.01
N LEU A 15 4.29 6.14 0.74
CA LEU A 15 3.22 6.28 1.73
C LEU A 15 3.41 5.32 2.90
N LEU A 16 3.84 4.09 2.64
CA LEU A 16 4.08 3.10 3.67
C LEU A 16 5.16 3.54 4.67
N ARG A 17 6.16 4.28 4.21
CA ARG A 17 7.20 4.81 5.10
C ARG A 17 6.65 5.83 6.10
N ARG A 18 5.53 6.45 5.79
CA ARG A 18 4.88 7.45 6.65
C ARG A 18 3.79 6.85 7.51
N ALA A 19 3.43 5.60 7.27
CA ALA A 19 2.38 4.92 8.00
C ALA A 19 2.84 4.55 9.41
N THR A 20 1.92 4.64 10.38
CA THR A 20 2.17 4.15 11.73
C THR A 20 2.03 2.64 11.76
N ASP A 21 2.42 2.01 12.88
CA ASP A 21 2.24 0.56 13.03
C ASP A 21 0.76 0.15 12.94
N ALA A 22 -0.12 0.97 13.49
CA ALA A 22 -1.56 0.72 13.40
C ALA A 22 -2.04 0.81 11.95
N ASP A 23 -1.54 1.80 11.21
CA ASP A 23 -1.86 1.94 9.79
C ASP A 23 -1.37 0.74 8.98
N LEU A 24 -0.16 0.27 9.27
CA LEU A 24 0.40 -0.89 8.57
C LEU A 24 -0.44 -2.14 8.80
N ASP A 25 -0.93 -2.34 10.02
CA ASP A 25 -1.80 -3.46 10.34
C ASP A 25 -3.09 -3.44 9.52
N LEU A 26 -3.71 -2.27 9.42
CA LEU A 26 -4.92 -2.09 8.62
C LEU A 26 -4.66 -2.32 7.14
N ILE A 27 -3.55 -1.78 6.63
CA ILE A 27 -3.16 -1.95 5.23
C ILE A 27 -2.94 -3.42 4.91
N TRP A 28 -2.25 -4.14 5.79
CA TRP A 28 -2.00 -5.56 5.60
C TRP A 28 -3.29 -6.37 5.52
N ARG A 29 -4.23 -6.10 6.42
CA ARG A 29 -5.54 -6.77 6.42
C ARG A 29 -6.32 -6.48 5.15
N PHE A 30 -6.30 -5.24 4.71
CA PHE A 30 -6.97 -4.82 3.48
C PHE A 30 -6.37 -5.50 2.26
N MET A 31 -5.05 -5.50 2.15
CA MET A 31 -4.36 -6.12 1.02
C MET A 31 -4.59 -7.63 0.99
N ARG A 32 -4.56 -8.26 2.15
CA ARG A 32 -4.84 -9.69 2.25
C ARG A 32 -6.22 -10.03 1.72
N THR A 33 -7.22 -9.20 2.01
CA THR A 33 -8.58 -9.38 1.54
C THR A 33 -8.67 -9.23 0.01
N LEU A 34 -7.90 -8.30 -0.55
CA LEU A 34 -7.89 -8.06 -1.99
C LEU A 34 -7.20 -9.17 -2.78
N ILE A 35 -6.10 -9.68 -2.25
CA ILE A 35 -5.21 -10.58 -3.01
C ILE A 35 -5.48 -12.05 -2.73
N ALA A 36 -5.92 -12.37 -1.56
CA ALA A 36 -6.14 -13.76 -1.13
C ALA A 36 -7.33 -14.44 -1.81
#